data_c26530225e8d0dc114d411dbffefb620
#
_entry.id   c26530225e8d0dc114d411dbffefb620
#
_cell.length_a   1.000
_cell.length_b   1.000
_cell.length_c   1.000
_cell.angle_alpha   90.00
_cell.angle_beta   90.00
_cell.angle_gamma   90.00
#
_symmetry.space_group_name_H-M   'P 1'
#
loop_
_entity.id
_entity.type
_entity.pdbx_description
1 polymer ?
#
loop_
_entity_poly.entity_id
_entity_poly.type
_entity_poly.pdbx_seq_one_letter_code
_entity_poly.pdbx_strand_id
1 'polypeptide(L)'
;MNQSKKGTLYCVSTGPGDPELMTLKAVRITSACPVAALSVDGTRRDKEHMENGSEAGLKENCVAYQIAAPVVPALDEKEFLYLSMPMTKDRELIDRSHREAAEAILSCLREGKDVAWLTLGDVTVYATSMYVAELVRRAGYPIEAVSGVPSFCAAAARLGRSLVSGSQELHVIPSSYHIEGALDYPGTRVFMKAGSRISRVKELLRERGCQVYGVERCGLPGERIFTSADELDEESGYYTVLIAEPQAPGIDI
;
A
#
# COMPACT_ATOMS: atom_id res chain seq x y z
N MET A 1 24.74 18.90 -28.81
CA MET A 1 24.87 18.17 -27.54
C MET A 1 23.65 17.26 -27.42
N ASN A 2 23.86 15.95 -27.60
CA ASN A 2 22.77 14.97 -27.41
C ASN A 2 22.42 14.96 -25.92
N GLN A 3 21.30 15.56 -25.53
CA GLN A 3 20.79 15.36 -24.19
C GLN A 3 20.48 13.87 -24.08
N SER A 4 21.25 13.13 -23.29
CA SER A 4 20.95 11.75 -22.97
C SER A 4 19.51 11.73 -22.43
N LYS A 5 18.68 10.86 -22.98
CA LYS A 5 17.27 10.70 -22.56
C LYS A 5 17.28 10.39 -21.04
N LYS A 6 16.68 11.27 -20.24
CA LYS A 6 16.48 11.01 -18.81
C LYS A 6 15.49 9.86 -18.64
N GLY A 7 15.76 8.93 -17.73
CA GLY A 7 14.79 7.92 -17.33
C GLY A 7 13.62 8.54 -16.55
N THR A 8 12.53 7.79 -16.44
CA THR A 8 11.29 8.16 -15.73
C THR A 8 11.07 7.24 -14.53
N LEU A 9 10.69 7.81 -13.40
CA LEU A 9 10.17 7.03 -12.26
C LEU A 9 8.66 6.83 -12.41
N TYR A 10 8.23 5.58 -12.47
CA TYR A 10 6.84 5.18 -12.39
C TYR A 10 6.54 4.63 -11.01
N CYS A 11 5.69 5.32 -10.22
CA CYS A 11 5.11 4.75 -9.00
C CYS A 11 3.91 3.90 -9.42
N VAL A 12 4.04 2.57 -9.34
CA VAL A 12 3.08 1.64 -9.92
C VAL A 12 2.29 0.94 -8.83
N SER A 13 0.97 1.12 -8.87
CA SER A 13 0.04 0.40 -8.00
C SER A 13 -0.09 -1.06 -8.43
N THR A 14 0.08 -2.00 -7.51
CA THR A 14 -0.12 -3.44 -7.79
C THR A 14 -1.50 -3.95 -7.39
N GLY A 15 -2.35 -3.07 -6.84
CA GLY A 15 -3.62 -3.50 -6.24
C GLY A 15 -3.43 -4.08 -4.84
N PRO A 16 -4.52 -4.52 -4.19
CA PRO A 16 -4.53 -4.84 -2.76
C PRO A 16 -4.13 -6.27 -2.40
N GLY A 17 -4.06 -7.19 -3.38
CA GLY A 17 -3.74 -8.59 -3.11
C GLY A 17 -3.97 -9.53 -4.29
N ASP A 18 -5.16 -9.47 -4.89
CA ASP A 18 -5.49 -10.27 -6.07
C ASP A 18 -4.73 -9.73 -7.30
N PRO A 19 -3.89 -10.57 -7.98
CA PRO A 19 -3.20 -10.16 -9.20
C PRO A 19 -4.12 -9.65 -10.32
N GLU A 20 -5.35 -10.15 -10.42
CA GLU A 20 -6.32 -9.71 -11.44
C GLU A 20 -6.85 -8.28 -11.20
N LEU A 21 -6.61 -7.72 -9.99
CA LEU A 21 -6.90 -6.32 -9.68
C LEU A 21 -5.75 -5.36 -10.06
N MET A 22 -4.67 -5.87 -10.63
CA MET A 22 -3.63 -5.04 -11.22
C MET A 22 -4.13 -4.45 -12.54
N THR A 23 -4.04 -3.13 -12.70
CA THR A 23 -4.55 -2.50 -13.92
C THR A 23 -3.71 -2.84 -15.14
N LEU A 24 -4.34 -2.91 -16.31
CA LEU A 24 -3.62 -3.12 -17.58
C LEU A 24 -2.48 -2.11 -17.80
N LYS A 25 -2.67 -0.85 -17.35
CA LYS A 25 -1.63 0.16 -17.41
C LYS A 25 -0.46 -0.19 -16.51
N ALA A 26 -0.73 -0.67 -15.28
CA ALA A 26 0.31 -1.08 -14.35
C ALA A 26 1.14 -2.25 -14.90
N VAL A 27 0.49 -3.29 -15.43
CA VAL A 27 1.16 -4.42 -16.10
C VAL A 27 2.04 -3.93 -17.25
N ARG A 28 1.48 -3.13 -18.16
CA ARG A 28 2.21 -2.63 -19.34
C ARG A 28 3.42 -1.78 -18.96
N ILE A 29 3.29 -0.86 -18.01
CA ILE A 29 4.38 0.02 -17.57
C ILE A 29 5.47 -0.82 -16.89
N THR A 30 5.08 -1.70 -15.96
CA THR A 30 6.06 -2.57 -15.28
C THR A 30 6.79 -3.46 -16.27
N SER A 31 6.09 -4.02 -17.26
CA SER A 31 6.74 -4.83 -18.30
C SER A 31 7.74 -4.04 -19.14
N ALA A 32 7.45 -2.77 -19.43
CA ALA A 32 8.30 -1.92 -20.26
C ALA A 32 9.55 -1.38 -19.54
N CYS A 33 9.50 -1.18 -18.23
CA CYS A 33 10.64 -0.67 -17.46
C CYS A 33 11.74 -1.72 -17.31
N PRO A 34 13.02 -1.37 -17.53
CA PRO A 34 14.14 -2.29 -17.33
C PRO A 34 14.41 -2.57 -15.84
N VAL A 35 14.03 -1.63 -14.94
CA VAL A 35 14.27 -1.73 -13.49
C VAL A 35 12.96 -1.82 -12.76
N ALA A 36 12.85 -2.79 -11.85
CA ALA A 36 11.74 -2.92 -10.91
C ALA A 36 12.22 -2.59 -9.48
N ALA A 37 11.67 -1.54 -8.87
CA ALA A 37 11.99 -1.17 -7.50
C ALA A 37 10.98 -1.80 -6.51
N LEU A 38 11.49 -2.40 -5.44
CA LEU A 38 10.73 -3.09 -4.41
C LEU A 38 11.03 -2.49 -3.04
N SER A 39 9.98 -2.22 -2.27
CA SER A 39 10.15 -1.83 -0.86
C SER A 39 10.43 -3.04 0.00
N VAL A 40 11.49 -2.96 0.82
CA VAL A 40 11.81 -3.91 1.89
C VAL A 40 11.71 -3.19 3.23
N ASP A 41 11.26 -3.86 4.29
CA ASP A 41 10.97 -3.16 5.55
C ASP A 41 12.23 -2.73 6.32
N GLY A 42 13.42 -3.12 5.84
CA GLY A 42 14.70 -2.77 6.42
C GLY A 42 14.94 -3.43 7.77
N THR A 43 14.35 -4.60 8.02
CA THR A 43 14.65 -5.43 9.17
C THR A 43 16.14 -5.75 9.22
N ARG A 44 16.64 -6.18 10.40
CA ARG A 44 18.03 -6.63 10.53
C ARG A 44 18.38 -7.72 9.52
N ARG A 45 17.45 -8.65 9.25
CA ARG A 45 17.60 -9.74 8.29
C ARG A 45 17.72 -9.22 6.85
N ASP A 46 16.89 -8.25 6.48
CA ASP A 46 16.95 -7.65 5.13
C ASP A 46 18.26 -6.88 4.92
N LYS A 47 18.73 -6.14 5.96
CA LYS A 47 20.02 -5.44 5.92
C LYS A 47 21.20 -6.41 5.79
N GLU A 48 21.22 -7.50 6.55
CA GLU A 48 22.24 -8.53 6.44
C GLU A 48 22.26 -9.16 5.03
N HIS A 49 21.10 -9.37 4.40
CA HIS A 49 21.01 -9.85 3.02
C HIS A 49 21.53 -8.84 2.01
N MET A 50 21.16 -7.57 2.14
CA MET A 50 21.64 -6.49 1.27
C MET A 50 23.15 -6.26 1.41
N GLU A 51 23.69 -6.26 2.64
CA GLU A 51 25.12 -6.08 2.92
C GLU A 51 25.98 -7.25 2.42
N ASN A 52 25.45 -8.47 2.48
CA ASN A 52 26.13 -9.68 2.01
C ASN A 52 25.96 -9.94 0.51
N GLY A 53 25.27 -9.05 -0.23
CA GLY A 53 24.96 -9.23 -1.65
C GLY A 53 24.03 -10.42 -1.95
N SER A 54 23.34 -10.93 -0.92
CA SER A 54 22.36 -12.00 -1.05
C SER A 54 20.97 -11.38 -1.23
N GLU A 55 20.47 -11.39 -2.44
CA GLU A 55 19.10 -10.95 -2.76
C GLU A 55 18.06 -12.05 -2.51
N ALA A 56 18.52 -13.24 -2.11
CA ALA A 56 17.66 -14.40 -1.90
C ALA A 56 16.63 -14.14 -0.81
N GLY A 57 15.35 -14.22 -1.15
CA GLY A 57 14.22 -14.02 -0.27
C GLY A 57 13.72 -12.58 -0.14
N LEU A 58 14.43 -11.56 -0.63
CA LEU A 58 13.98 -10.17 -0.52
C LEU A 58 12.72 -9.91 -1.36
N LYS A 59 12.71 -10.34 -2.61
CA LYS A 59 11.57 -10.16 -3.50
C LYS A 59 10.38 -11.03 -3.08
N GLU A 60 10.64 -12.25 -2.61
CA GLU A 60 9.61 -13.17 -2.13
C GLU A 60 8.89 -12.65 -0.88
N ASN A 61 9.55 -11.81 -0.07
CA ASN A 61 8.96 -11.16 1.09
C ASN A 61 8.20 -9.86 0.72
N CYS A 62 8.36 -9.34 -0.50
CA CYS A 62 7.69 -8.13 -0.95
C CYS A 62 6.28 -8.46 -1.49
N VAL A 63 5.23 -8.05 -0.77
CA VAL A 63 3.83 -8.31 -1.17
C VAL A 63 3.51 -7.72 -2.55
N ALA A 64 4.02 -6.54 -2.87
CA ALA A 64 3.80 -5.93 -4.19
C ALA A 64 4.42 -6.77 -5.33
N TYR A 65 5.58 -7.41 -5.09
CA TYR A 65 6.16 -8.37 -6.03
C TYR A 65 5.30 -9.63 -6.16
N GLN A 66 4.85 -10.21 -5.04
CA GLN A 66 4.00 -11.41 -5.04
C GLN A 66 2.72 -11.22 -5.88
N ILE A 67 2.14 -10.01 -5.83
CA ILE A 67 0.96 -9.64 -6.63
C ILE A 67 1.32 -9.49 -8.11
N ALA A 68 2.43 -8.84 -8.42
CA ALA A 68 2.81 -8.53 -9.79
C ALA A 68 3.36 -9.73 -10.55
N ALA A 69 4.10 -10.62 -9.90
CA ALA A 69 4.81 -11.73 -10.53
C ALA A 69 3.91 -12.66 -11.38
N PRO A 70 2.68 -13.01 -10.96
CA PRO A 70 1.80 -13.86 -11.78
C PRO A 70 1.31 -13.20 -13.08
N VAL A 71 1.27 -11.86 -13.15
CA VAL A 71 0.61 -11.12 -14.25
C VAL A 71 1.54 -10.21 -15.05
N VAL A 72 2.77 -9.99 -14.58
CA VAL A 72 3.78 -9.21 -15.31
C VAL A 72 4.78 -10.14 -15.99
N PRO A 73 4.73 -10.28 -17.32
CA PRO A 73 5.67 -11.14 -18.04
C PRO A 73 7.12 -10.71 -17.82
N ALA A 74 8.02 -11.68 -17.66
CA ALA A 74 9.46 -11.47 -17.51
C ALA A 74 9.85 -10.52 -16.35
N LEU A 75 9.02 -10.44 -15.29
CA LEU A 75 9.35 -9.60 -14.13
C LEU A 75 10.67 -10.06 -13.49
N ASP A 76 10.91 -11.36 -13.42
CA ASP A 76 12.13 -11.95 -12.84
C ASP A 76 13.40 -11.71 -13.65
N GLU A 77 13.27 -11.30 -14.90
CA GLU A 77 14.42 -11.01 -15.78
C GLU A 77 14.91 -9.55 -15.65
N LYS A 78 14.21 -8.73 -14.85
CA LYS A 78 14.52 -7.32 -14.66
C LYS A 78 15.63 -7.11 -13.64
N GLU A 79 16.30 -5.96 -13.76
CA GLU A 79 17.14 -5.44 -12.69
C GLU A 79 16.26 -5.06 -11.50
N PHE A 80 16.54 -5.63 -10.31
CA PHE A 80 15.81 -5.27 -9.09
C PHE A 80 16.56 -4.20 -8.30
N LEU A 81 15.81 -3.22 -7.80
CA LEU A 81 16.29 -2.20 -6.88
C LEU A 81 15.54 -2.34 -5.54
N TYR A 82 16.23 -2.79 -4.50
CA TYR A 82 15.64 -2.94 -3.18
C TYR A 82 15.78 -1.65 -2.38
N LEU A 83 14.64 -1.10 -1.94
CA LEU A 83 14.55 0.18 -1.24
C LEU A 83 14.15 -0.07 0.21
N SER A 84 15.05 0.23 1.15
CA SER A 84 14.78 0.07 2.58
C SER A 84 13.75 1.09 3.05
N MET A 85 12.57 0.60 3.49
CA MET A 85 11.45 1.42 3.98
C MET A 85 11.07 0.97 5.39
N PRO A 86 11.84 1.37 6.43
CA PRO A 86 11.63 0.89 7.78
C PRO A 86 10.28 1.32 8.34
N MET A 87 9.54 0.38 8.94
CA MET A 87 8.28 0.66 9.64
C MET A 87 8.56 1.24 11.03
N THR A 88 8.84 2.53 11.11
CA THR A 88 9.19 3.24 12.34
C THR A 88 8.46 4.57 12.45
N LYS A 89 8.46 5.16 13.67
CA LYS A 89 8.02 6.56 13.92
C LYS A 89 9.21 7.53 14.06
N ASP A 90 10.44 7.04 13.98
CA ASP A 90 11.65 7.84 14.00
C ASP A 90 11.77 8.64 12.68
N ARG A 91 11.55 9.95 12.78
CA ARG A 91 11.55 10.85 11.62
C ARG A 91 12.92 10.94 10.95
N GLU A 92 14.01 10.92 11.72
CA GLU A 92 15.36 11.01 11.17
C GLU A 92 15.69 9.77 10.33
N LEU A 93 15.29 8.60 10.83
CA LEU A 93 15.45 7.34 10.12
C LEU A 93 14.60 7.30 8.85
N ILE A 94 13.33 7.74 8.91
CA ILE A 94 12.44 7.85 7.76
C ILE A 94 13.04 8.78 6.70
N ASP A 95 13.44 9.99 7.10
CA ASP A 95 13.98 10.98 6.17
C ASP A 95 15.28 10.53 5.51
N ARG A 96 16.13 9.82 6.25
CA ARG A 96 17.35 9.22 5.72
C ARG A 96 17.03 8.14 4.70
N SER A 97 16.16 7.19 5.05
CA SER A 97 15.75 6.11 4.16
C SER A 97 15.10 6.64 2.86
N HIS A 98 14.28 7.69 2.94
CA HIS A 98 13.72 8.34 1.75
C HIS A 98 14.78 8.97 0.85
N ARG A 99 15.81 9.62 1.43
CA ARG A 99 16.92 10.20 0.64
C ARG A 99 17.77 9.12 -0.02
N GLU A 100 18.09 8.04 0.70
CA GLU A 100 18.83 6.91 0.18
C GLU A 100 18.09 6.24 -0.99
N ALA A 101 16.79 6.01 -0.84
CA ALA A 101 15.93 5.47 -1.89
C ALA A 101 15.86 6.40 -3.11
N ALA A 102 15.71 7.71 -2.89
CA ALA A 102 15.71 8.68 -3.98
C ALA A 102 17.03 8.67 -4.75
N GLU A 103 18.18 8.61 -4.08
CA GLU A 103 19.48 8.59 -4.72
C GLU A 103 19.72 7.29 -5.51
N ALA A 104 19.30 6.13 -4.97
CA ALA A 104 19.36 4.87 -5.67
C ALA A 104 18.53 4.89 -6.97
N ILE A 105 17.31 5.42 -6.92
CA ILE A 105 16.46 5.62 -8.10
C ILE A 105 17.11 6.60 -9.08
N LEU A 106 17.59 7.75 -8.61
CA LEU A 106 18.24 8.76 -9.45
C LEU A 106 19.46 8.21 -10.18
N SER A 107 20.20 7.26 -9.59
CA SER A 107 21.33 6.60 -10.27
C SER A 107 20.85 5.89 -11.55
N CYS A 108 19.77 5.11 -11.48
CA CYS A 108 19.18 4.45 -12.64
C CYS A 108 18.67 5.47 -13.68
N LEU A 109 18.00 6.52 -13.22
CA LEU A 109 17.42 7.55 -14.10
C LEU A 109 18.50 8.36 -14.84
N ARG A 110 19.67 8.59 -14.23
CA ARG A 110 20.84 9.23 -14.88
C ARG A 110 21.39 8.39 -16.03
N GLU A 111 21.31 7.07 -15.92
CA GLU A 111 21.67 6.12 -16.97
C GLU A 111 20.62 6.04 -18.10
N GLY A 112 19.53 6.78 -17.99
CA GLY A 112 18.41 6.76 -18.94
C GLY A 112 17.48 5.55 -18.78
N LYS A 113 17.61 4.78 -17.70
CA LYS A 113 16.74 3.65 -17.38
C LYS A 113 15.45 4.14 -16.73
N ASP A 114 14.31 3.64 -17.20
CA ASP A 114 13.03 3.83 -16.54
C ASP A 114 12.91 2.86 -15.34
N VAL A 115 12.34 3.33 -14.25
CA VAL A 115 12.16 2.57 -13.00
C VAL A 115 10.68 2.41 -12.70
N ALA A 116 10.18 1.18 -12.55
CA ALA A 116 8.84 0.88 -12.03
C ALA A 116 8.92 0.53 -10.54
N TRP A 117 8.46 1.42 -9.66
CA TRP A 117 8.39 1.14 -8.24
C TRP A 117 7.05 0.51 -7.89
N LEU A 118 7.06 -0.79 -7.58
CA LEU A 118 5.86 -1.53 -7.25
C LEU A 118 5.38 -1.19 -5.84
N THR A 119 4.11 -0.80 -5.73
CA THR A 119 3.50 -0.34 -4.47
C THR A 119 2.17 -1.07 -4.25
N LEU A 120 2.00 -1.64 -3.05
CA LEU A 120 0.76 -2.30 -2.63
C LEU A 120 -0.42 -1.33 -2.59
N GLY A 121 -1.57 -1.74 -3.10
CA GLY A 121 -2.79 -0.95 -3.17
C GLY A 121 -2.75 0.10 -4.28
N ASP A 122 -3.16 1.33 -3.96
CA ASP A 122 -3.08 2.50 -4.84
C ASP A 122 -2.02 3.48 -4.33
N VAL A 123 -1.15 3.95 -5.22
CA VAL A 123 -0.03 4.85 -4.90
C VAL A 123 -0.49 6.21 -4.34
N THR A 124 -1.74 6.60 -4.59
CA THR A 124 -2.28 7.89 -4.11
C THR A 124 -2.85 7.81 -2.70
N VAL A 125 -2.92 6.58 -2.11
CA VAL A 125 -3.51 6.34 -0.79
C VAL A 125 -2.43 5.90 0.20
N TYR A 126 -1.89 6.83 0.96
CA TYR A 126 -0.88 6.60 2.03
C TYR A 126 0.35 5.80 1.58
N ALA A 127 0.81 5.98 0.36
CA ALA A 127 1.96 5.28 -0.20
C ALA A 127 3.28 6.03 0.05
N THR A 128 4.27 5.33 0.58
CA THR A 128 5.62 5.89 0.83
C THR A 128 6.33 6.29 -0.45
N SER A 129 6.08 5.58 -1.55
CA SER A 129 6.67 5.86 -2.86
C SER A 129 6.43 7.30 -3.34
N MET A 130 5.30 7.92 -2.97
CA MET A 130 4.98 9.30 -3.37
C MET A 130 5.85 10.35 -2.65
N TYR A 131 6.28 10.08 -1.40
CA TYR A 131 7.22 11.00 -0.72
C TYR A 131 8.59 10.99 -1.39
N VAL A 132 9.09 9.82 -1.76
CA VAL A 132 10.37 9.68 -2.48
C VAL A 132 10.26 10.22 -3.91
N ALA A 133 9.14 9.98 -4.60
CA ALA A 133 8.88 10.54 -5.93
C ALA A 133 8.97 12.08 -5.94
N GLU A 134 8.55 12.74 -4.87
CA GLU A 134 8.69 14.19 -4.75
C GLU A 134 10.17 14.62 -4.68
N LEU A 135 11.05 13.84 -4.02
CA LEU A 135 12.49 14.11 -4.02
C LEU A 135 13.09 13.93 -5.42
N VAL A 136 12.68 12.88 -6.15
CA VAL A 136 13.08 12.63 -7.55
C VAL A 136 12.61 13.77 -8.46
N ARG A 137 11.38 14.25 -8.30
CA ARG A 137 10.83 15.39 -9.06
C ARG A 137 11.65 16.65 -8.81
N ARG A 138 11.98 16.97 -7.56
CA ARG A 138 12.83 18.13 -7.19
C ARG A 138 14.23 18.05 -7.78
N ALA A 139 14.74 16.85 -8.01
CA ALA A 139 16.00 16.64 -8.73
C ALA A 139 15.88 16.82 -10.26
N GLY A 140 14.68 17.14 -10.78
CA GLY A 140 14.43 17.46 -12.19
C GLY A 140 14.23 16.24 -13.08
N TYR A 141 13.78 15.12 -12.52
CA TYR A 141 13.43 13.90 -13.28
C TYR A 141 11.92 13.74 -13.40
N PRO A 142 11.43 13.18 -14.53
CA PRO A 142 10.01 12.93 -14.71
C PRO A 142 9.54 11.80 -13.78
N ILE A 143 8.33 11.99 -13.24
CA ILE A 143 7.64 10.96 -12.47
C ILE A 143 6.23 10.75 -13.02
N GLU A 144 5.72 9.53 -12.94
CA GLU A 144 4.34 9.19 -13.26
C GLU A 144 3.75 8.29 -12.17
N ALA A 145 2.55 8.65 -11.67
CA ALA A 145 1.77 7.80 -10.79
C ALA A 145 0.82 6.95 -11.63
N VAL A 146 0.86 5.64 -11.42
CA VAL A 146 -0.01 4.67 -12.10
C VAL A 146 -1.01 4.14 -11.09
N SER A 147 -2.26 4.61 -11.21
CA SER A 147 -3.37 4.24 -10.31
C SER A 147 -3.66 2.74 -10.30
N GLY A 148 -4.16 2.27 -9.17
CA GLY A 148 -4.59 0.90 -8.95
C GLY A 148 -5.96 0.82 -8.26
N VAL A 149 -6.25 -0.33 -7.66
CA VAL A 149 -7.43 -0.54 -6.83
C VAL A 149 -7.05 -0.35 -5.36
N PRO A 150 -7.65 0.63 -4.65
CA PRO A 150 -7.41 0.79 -3.22
C PRO A 150 -7.95 -0.40 -2.43
N SER A 151 -7.27 -0.76 -1.33
CA SER A 151 -7.63 -1.94 -0.53
C SER A 151 -9.05 -1.89 0.03
N PHE A 152 -9.57 -0.72 0.37
CA PHE A 152 -10.95 -0.59 0.87
C PHE A 152 -12.00 -0.82 -0.21
N CYS A 153 -11.72 -0.50 -1.48
CA CYS A 153 -12.62 -0.83 -2.59
C CYS A 153 -12.67 -2.35 -2.82
N ALA A 154 -11.51 -3.00 -2.79
CA ALA A 154 -11.46 -4.45 -2.92
C ALA A 154 -12.10 -5.18 -1.73
N ALA A 155 -11.87 -4.69 -0.50
CA ALA A 155 -12.53 -5.22 0.69
C ALA A 155 -14.06 -5.12 0.60
N ALA A 156 -14.60 -3.98 0.17
CA ALA A 156 -16.04 -3.80 -0.02
C ALA A 156 -16.61 -4.76 -1.10
N ALA A 157 -15.92 -4.90 -2.22
CA ALA A 157 -16.29 -5.85 -3.27
C ALA A 157 -16.25 -7.31 -2.77
N ARG A 158 -15.21 -7.66 -1.99
CA ARG A 158 -15.07 -8.99 -1.39
C ARG A 158 -16.19 -9.32 -0.40
N LEU A 159 -16.69 -8.31 0.31
CA LEU A 159 -17.85 -8.39 1.21
C LEU A 159 -19.20 -8.36 0.48
N GLY A 160 -19.22 -8.11 -0.83
CA GLY A 160 -20.44 -7.92 -1.60
C GLY A 160 -21.25 -6.68 -1.18
N ARG A 161 -20.58 -5.62 -0.71
CA ARG A 161 -21.20 -4.41 -0.16
C ARG A 161 -20.78 -3.15 -0.90
N SER A 162 -21.69 -2.18 -0.96
CA SER A 162 -21.35 -0.81 -1.34
C SER A 162 -20.71 -0.10 -0.15
N LEU A 163 -19.69 0.71 -0.39
CA LEU A 163 -19.09 1.59 0.63
C LEU A 163 -20.02 2.73 1.03
N VAL A 164 -20.75 3.27 0.05
CA VAL A 164 -21.67 4.38 0.22
C VAL A 164 -22.84 4.24 -0.74
N SER A 165 -23.97 4.84 -0.39
CA SER A 165 -25.15 4.95 -1.27
C SER A 165 -25.74 6.36 -1.19
N GLY A 166 -26.31 6.83 -2.30
CA GLY A 166 -26.93 8.16 -2.38
C GLY A 166 -25.95 9.28 -2.04
N SER A 167 -26.27 10.05 -1.00
CA SER A 167 -25.48 11.20 -0.53
C SER A 167 -24.60 10.90 0.67
N GLN A 168 -24.39 9.63 1.02
CA GLN A 168 -23.54 9.25 2.14
C GLN A 168 -22.09 9.67 1.91
N GLU A 169 -21.43 10.11 2.97
CA GLU A 169 -20.00 10.46 2.96
C GLU A 169 -19.13 9.21 3.21
N LEU A 170 -17.93 9.23 2.63
CA LEU A 170 -16.89 8.22 2.84
C LEU A 170 -15.66 8.86 3.46
N HIS A 171 -15.27 8.38 4.63
CA HIS A 171 -14.07 8.84 5.34
C HIS A 171 -13.04 7.72 5.41
N VAL A 172 -11.84 7.95 4.88
CA VAL A 172 -10.73 7.00 4.91
C VAL A 172 -9.72 7.44 5.96
N ILE A 173 -9.52 6.62 7.00
CA ILE A 173 -8.86 6.99 8.24
C ILE A 173 -7.63 6.09 8.47
N PRO A 174 -6.40 6.67 8.54
CA PRO A 174 -5.21 5.91 8.91
C PRO A 174 -5.19 5.68 10.41
N SER A 175 -5.51 4.47 10.85
CA SER A 175 -5.71 4.13 12.27
C SER A 175 -4.42 4.06 13.10
N SER A 176 -3.25 4.23 12.48
CA SER A 176 -1.97 4.37 13.18
C SER A 176 -1.83 5.70 13.95
N TYR A 177 -2.73 6.67 13.71
CA TYR A 177 -2.83 7.96 14.39
C TYR A 177 -4.04 8.02 15.33
N HIS A 178 -4.41 9.23 15.82
CA HIS A 178 -5.59 9.43 16.67
C HIS A 178 -6.87 9.24 15.85
N ILE A 179 -7.76 8.37 16.35
CA ILE A 179 -9.00 7.98 15.65
C ILE A 179 -10.26 8.38 16.39
N GLU A 180 -10.12 8.87 17.63
CA GLU A 180 -11.26 9.15 18.52
C GLU A 180 -12.27 10.11 17.89
N GLY A 181 -11.82 11.22 17.29
CA GLY A 181 -12.69 12.17 16.59
C GLY A 181 -13.21 11.68 15.24
N ALA A 182 -12.61 10.64 14.68
CA ALA A 182 -13.04 10.12 13.38
C ALA A 182 -14.37 9.37 13.44
N LEU A 183 -14.78 8.91 14.62
CA LEU A 183 -16.06 8.26 14.82
C LEU A 183 -17.25 9.24 14.86
N ASP A 184 -16.98 10.52 14.97
CA ASP A 184 -17.99 11.58 14.94
C ASP A 184 -18.36 12.00 13.49
N TYR A 185 -17.56 11.58 12.49
CA TYR A 185 -17.89 11.84 11.10
C TYR A 185 -19.14 11.08 10.64
N PRO A 186 -20.01 11.71 9.84
CA PRO A 186 -21.18 11.05 9.28
C PRO A 186 -20.79 10.02 8.19
N GLY A 187 -21.69 9.11 7.87
CA GLY A 187 -21.52 8.15 6.79
C GLY A 187 -20.57 7.00 7.12
N THR A 188 -19.99 6.44 6.09
CA THR A 188 -19.10 5.26 6.20
C THR A 188 -17.68 5.67 6.54
N ARG A 189 -17.08 4.98 7.49
CA ARG A 189 -15.70 5.19 7.93
C ARG A 189 -14.88 3.95 7.64
N VAL A 190 -13.83 4.10 6.86
CA VAL A 190 -12.87 3.05 6.54
C VAL A 190 -11.63 3.24 7.41
N PHE A 191 -11.33 2.26 8.23
CA PHE A 191 -10.13 2.24 9.05
C PHE A 191 -9.07 1.35 8.40
N MET A 192 -7.90 1.94 8.15
CA MET A 192 -6.76 1.28 7.53
C MET A 192 -5.54 1.34 8.44
N LYS A 193 -4.62 0.38 8.29
CA LYS A 193 -3.33 0.36 8.98
C LYS A 193 -3.46 0.38 10.50
N ALA A 194 -4.46 -0.32 11.05
CA ALA A 194 -4.71 -0.38 12.49
C ALA A 194 -3.52 -1.05 13.23
N GLY A 195 -2.99 -2.15 12.70
CA GLY A 195 -1.82 -2.85 13.27
C GLY A 195 -1.91 -3.00 14.77
N SER A 196 -0.91 -2.53 15.52
CA SER A 196 -0.86 -2.60 16.99
C SER A 196 -1.96 -1.81 17.71
N ARG A 197 -2.78 -1.04 17.00
CA ARG A 197 -3.91 -0.29 17.58
C ARG A 197 -5.27 -0.97 17.35
N ILE A 198 -5.28 -2.18 16.81
CA ILE A 198 -6.53 -2.88 16.46
C ILE A 198 -7.46 -3.04 17.66
N SER A 199 -6.92 -3.35 18.85
CA SER A 199 -7.70 -3.50 20.08
C SER A 199 -8.39 -2.19 20.47
N ARG A 200 -7.71 -1.04 20.33
CA ARG A 200 -8.31 0.27 20.59
C ARG A 200 -9.37 0.65 19.55
N VAL A 201 -9.13 0.33 18.28
CA VAL A 201 -10.13 0.52 17.22
C VAL A 201 -11.39 -0.30 17.51
N LYS A 202 -11.21 -1.58 17.86
CA LYS A 202 -12.30 -2.49 18.24
C LYS A 202 -13.13 -1.94 19.40
N GLU A 203 -12.48 -1.51 20.48
CA GLU A 203 -13.13 -0.93 21.65
C GLU A 203 -14.00 0.28 21.28
N LEU A 204 -13.43 1.25 20.57
CA LEU A 204 -14.12 2.47 20.16
C LEU A 204 -15.31 2.18 19.23
N LEU A 205 -15.18 1.24 18.30
CA LEU A 205 -16.27 0.84 17.41
C LEU A 205 -17.43 0.20 18.17
N ARG A 206 -17.12 -0.60 19.20
CA ARG A 206 -18.12 -1.19 20.09
C ARG A 206 -18.84 -0.13 20.95
N GLU A 207 -18.09 0.78 21.57
CA GLU A 207 -18.63 1.86 22.39
C GLU A 207 -19.64 2.73 21.62
N ARG A 208 -19.40 2.92 20.31
CA ARG A 208 -20.26 3.72 19.44
C ARG A 208 -21.37 2.91 18.75
N GLY A 209 -21.49 1.61 19.02
CA GLY A 209 -22.51 0.75 18.41
C GLY A 209 -22.43 0.70 16.88
N CYS A 210 -21.25 0.87 16.30
CA CYS A 210 -21.07 0.82 14.84
C CYS A 210 -21.29 -0.60 14.31
N GLN A 211 -21.95 -0.71 13.16
CA GLN A 211 -21.91 -1.93 12.38
C GLN A 211 -20.57 -2.03 11.67
N VAL A 212 -19.84 -3.12 11.89
CA VAL A 212 -18.45 -3.28 11.43
C VAL A 212 -18.32 -4.49 10.54
N TYR A 213 -17.65 -4.29 9.43
CA TYR A 213 -17.21 -5.34 8.52
C TYR A 213 -15.71 -5.17 8.28
N GLY A 214 -15.02 -6.24 7.95
CA GLY A 214 -13.61 -6.13 7.65
C GLY A 214 -13.08 -7.26 6.81
N VAL A 215 -11.95 -7.00 6.18
CA VAL A 215 -11.16 -8.00 5.48
C VAL A 215 -9.70 -7.79 5.85
N GLU A 216 -9.07 -8.83 6.32
CA GLU A 216 -7.62 -8.91 6.49
C GLU A 216 -7.01 -9.65 5.32
N ARG A 217 -5.87 -9.15 4.81
CA ARG A 217 -5.12 -9.76 3.69
C ARG A 217 -6.00 -10.02 2.45
N CYS A 218 -6.86 -9.08 2.11
CA CYS A 218 -7.82 -9.19 0.99
C CYS A 218 -7.11 -9.60 -0.30
N GLY A 219 -7.52 -10.75 -0.87
CA GLY A 219 -6.92 -11.33 -2.08
C GLY A 219 -5.56 -11.98 -1.89
N LEU A 220 -5.03 -12.09 -0.67
CA LEU A 220 -3.75 -12.72 -0.34
C LEU A 220 -3.96 -14.04 0.41
N PRO A 221 -2.96 -14.94 0.42
CA PRO A 221 -3.02 -16.14 1.26
C PRO A 221 -3.28 -15.80 2.72
N GLY A 222 -4.22 -16.52 3.36
CA GLY A 222 -4.63 -16.27 4.73
C GLY A 222 -5.64 -15.12 4.86
N GLU A 223 -6.40 -14.81 3.82
CA GLU A 223 -7.53 -13.88 3.89
C GLU A 223 -8.50 -14.25 5.01
N ARG A 224 -8.91 -13.26 5.79
CA ARG A 224 -9.94 -13.41 6.83
C ARG A 224 -11.01 -12.34 6.64
N ILE A 225 -12.27 -12.74 6.79
CA ILE A 225 -13.44 -11.85 6.71
C ILE A 225 -14.03 -11.70 8.10
N PHE A 226 -14.38 -10.47 8.47
CA PHE A 226 -15.02 -10.11 9.73
C PHE A 226 -16.39 -9.48 9.46
N THR A 227 -17.40 -9.89 10.19
CA THR A 227 -18.78 -9.38 10.09
C THR A 227 -19.18 -8.56 11.31
N SER A 228 -18.33 -8.56 12.33
CA SER A 228 -18.50 -7.74 13.53
C SER A 228 -17.14 -7.33 14.13
N ALA A 229 -17.14 -6.30 14.97
CA ALA A 229 -15.96 -5.91 15.72
C ALA A 229 -15.49 -7.00 16.70
N ASP A 230 -16.38 -7.92 17.11
CA ASP A 230 -16.06 -8.96 18.07
C ASP A 230 -15.13 -10.03 17.54
N GLU A 231 -15.17 -10.26 16.23
CA GLU A 231 -14.33 -11.24 15.54
C GLU A 231 -12.88 -10.77 15.36
N LEU A 232 -12.60 -9.47 15.59
CA LEU A 232 -11.25 -8.95 15.57
C LEU A 232 -10.48 -9.45 16.80
N ASP A 233 -9.29 -9.94 16.57
CA ASP A 233 -8.33 -10.35 17.60
C ASP A 233 -7.06 -9.48 17.59
N GLU A 234 -6.18 -9.68 18.55
CA GLU A 234 -4.91 -8.94 18.65
C GLU A 234 -3.92 -9.31 17.53
N GLU A 235 -4.13 -10.46 16.86
CA GLU A 235 -3.33 -10.93 15.74
C GLU A 235 -3.76 -10.30 14.42
N SER A 236 -4.95 -9.65 14.38
CA SER A 236 -5.44 -8.92 13.22
C SER A 236 -4.46 -7.81 12.84
N GLY A 237 -3.80 -8.00 11.70
CA GLY A 237 -2.55 -7.34 11.37
C GLY A 237 -2.69 -6.00 10.65
N TYR A 238 -1.53 -5.51 10.18
CA TYR A 238 -1.42 -4.25 9.42
C TYR A 238 -2.26 -4.23 8.13
N TYR A 239 -2.49 -5.39 7.52
CA TYR A 239 -3.25 -5.53 6.28
C TYR A 239 -4.77 -5.67 6.50
N THR A 240 -5.28 -5.29 7.66
CA THR A 240 -6.70 -5.28 7.97
C THR A 240 -7.34 -3.96 7.53
N VAL A 241 -8.41 -4.06 6.77
CA VAL A 241 -9.31 -2.95 6.41
C VAL A 241 -10.62 -3.17 7.13
N LEU A 242 -11.07 -2.18 7.92
CA LEU A 242 -12.37 -2.20 8.57
C LEU A 242 -13.26 -1.14 7.95
N ILE A 243 -14.53 -1.50 7.74
CA ILE A 243 -15.59 -0.63 7.24
C ILE A 243 -16.62 -0.52 8.37
N ALA A 244 -16.76 0.67 8.92
CA ALA A 244 -17.71 0.97 9.99
C ALA A 244 -18.82 1.87 9.46
N GLU A 245 -20.05 1.39 9.57
CA GLU A 245 -21.25 2.12 9.21
C GLU A 245 -21.95 2.62 10.47
N PRO A 246 -22.65 3.77 10.45
CA PRO A 246 -23.57 4.13 11.52
C PRO A 246 -24.60 3.01 11.69
N GLN A 247 -25.04 2.78 12.90
CA GLN A 247 -26.18 1.88 13.10
C GLN A 247 -27.36 2.40 12.27
N ALA A 248 -27.91 1.56 11.39
CA ALA A 248 -29.08 1.95 10.64
C ALA A 248 -30.18 2.38 11.64
N PRO A 249 -30.84 3.54 11.47
CA PRO A 249 -32.02 3.84 12.25
C PRO A 249 -32.96 2.65 12.07
N GLY A 250 -33.43 2.06 13.17
CA GLY A 250 -34.32 0.93 13.14
C GLY A 250 -35.46 1.24 12.16
N ILE A 251 -35.61 0.42 11.13
CA ILE A 251 -36.80 0.48 10.30
C ILE A 251 -37.88 -0.14 11.19
N ASP A 252 -38.64 0.70 11.83
CA ASP A 252 -39.93 0.29 12.40
C ASP A 252 -40.81 -0.16 11.25
N ILE A 253 -40.92 -1.49 11.06
CA ILE A 253 -41.82 -2.14 10.11
C ILE A 253 -43.20 -2.16 10.71
#